data_e5728911b09efde4ee3e5b02bdef6782
#
_entry.id   e5728911b09efde4ee3e5b02bdef6782
#
_cell.length_a   1.000
_cell.length_b   1.000
_cell.length_c   1.000
_cell.angle_alpha   90.00
_cell.angle_beta   90.00
_cell.angle_gamma   90.00
#
_symmetry.space_group_name_H-M   'P 1'
#
loop_
_entity.id
_entity.type
_entity.pdbx_description
1 polymer ?
#
loop_
_entity_poly.entity_id
_entity_poly.type
_entity_poly.pdbx_seq_one_letter_code
_entity_poly.pdbx_strand_id
1 'polypeptide(L)'
;VKAFTKLYAIPGVRLGFLFCGSQNKAEQIFNQLPEWNISIIAEAAGLAALDETEYCNKTISYIGKERAYLKAELEKLGIKVYPGEADFLLLKTEHPLYEKLLKEKILIRDCSNYRGLRTGYYRIAVKTHEENEKLIAQLKDTMMDKCETLQSVN
;
A
#
# COMPACT_ATOMS: atom_id res chain seq x y z
N VAL A 1 -14.83 8.01 -5.79
CA VAL A 1 -14.84 6.53 -5.79
C VAL A 1 -14.22 6.04 -4.51
N LYS A 2 -14.86 5.08 -3.82
CA LYS A 2 -14.31 4.38 -2.67
C LYS A 2 -14.48 2.86 -2.84
N ALA A 3 -13.54 2.10 -2.29
CA ALA A 3 -13.58 0.65 -2.30
C ALA A 3 -13.50 0.08 -0.88
N PHE A 4 -14.19 -1.02 -0.64
CA PHE A 4 -14.12 -1.75 0.62
C PHE A 4 -12.82 -2.57 0.76
N THR A 5 -12.08 -2.68 -0.32
CA THR A 5 -10.86 -3.50 -0.46
C THR A 5 -9.80 -3.22 0.61
N LYS A 6 -9.59 -1.95 0.97
CA LYS A 6 -8.49 -1.53 1.85
C LYS A 6 -8.96 -1.32 3.28
N LEU A 7 -9.78 -0.32 3.51
CA LEU A 7 -10.23 0.08 4.85
C LEU A 7 -10.90 -1.07 5.63
N TYR A 8 -11.73 -1.85 4.94
CA TYR A 8 -12.44 -2.97 5.54
C TYR A 8 -11.76 -4.33 5.35
N ALA A 9 -10.59 -4.35 4.69
CA ALA A 9 -9.78 -5.55 4.46
C ALA A 9 -10.52 -6.73 3.77
N ILE A 10 -11.48 -6.44 2.90
CA ILE A 10 -12.29 -7.43 2.16
C ILE A 10 -12.04 -7.38 0.63
N PRO A 11 -10.81 -7.59 0.15
CA PRO A 11 -10.49 -7.45 -1.26
C PRO A 11 -11.20 -8.48 -2.17
N GLY A 12 -11.49 -9.67 -1.64
CA GLY A 12 -12.14 -10.76 -2.39
C GLY A 12 -13.59 -10.47 -2.75
N VAL A 13 -14.28 -9.62 -1.99
CA VAL A 13 -15.70 -9.29 -2.20
C VAL A 13 -15.93 -8.44 -3.45
N ARG A 14 -14.91 -7.72 -3.93
CA ARG A 14 -14.97 -6.87 -5.13
C ARG A 14 -16.03 -5.77 -5.08
N LEU A 15 -16.18 -5.11 -3.93
CA LEU A 15 -17.17 -4.09 -3.66
C LEU A 15 -16.53 -2.69 -3.58
N GLY A 16 -17.25 -1.72 -4.13
CA GLY A 16 -16.92 -0.30 -4.04
C GLY A 16 -18.15 0.55 -4.34
N PHE A 17 -18.04 1.84 -4.14
CA PHE A 17 -19.11 2.78 -4.43
C PHE A 17 -18.60 4.11 -4.95
N LEU A 18 -19.49 4.84 -5.57
CA LEU A 18 -19.23 6.14 -6.16
C LEU A 18 -20.24 7.16 -5.64
N PHE A 19 -19.74 8.30 -5.17
CA PHE A 19 -20.59 9.47 -4.95
C PHE A 19 -20.59 10.32 -6.21
N CYS A 20 -21.77 10.65 -6.70
CA CYS A 20 -21.98 11.52 -7.85
C CYS A 20 -22.48 12.89 -7.39
N GLY A 21 -22.06 13.95 -8.07
CA GLY A 21 -22.47 15.33 -7.75
C GLY A 21 -23.91 15.66 -8.18
N SER A 22 -24.60 14.75 -8.89
CA SER A 22 -26.02 14.87 -9.25
C SER A 22 -26.61 13.52 -9.56
N GLN A 23 -27.95 13.40 -9.41
CA GLN A 23 -28.69 12.20 -9.71
C GLN A 23 -28.55 11.82 -11.19
N ASN A 24 -28.65 12.78 -12.11
CA ASN A 24 -28.47 12.53 -13.54
C ASN A 24 -27.14 11.85 -13.88
N LYS A 25 -26.03 12.28 -13.25
CA LYS A 25 -24.73 11.61 -13.44
C LYS A 25 -24.71 10.20 -12.86
N ALA A 26 -25.37 9.99 -11.72
CA ALA A 26 -25.48 8.65 -11.13
C ALA A 26 -26.25 7.71 -12.06
N GLU A 27 -27.38 8.15 -12.63
CA GLU A 27 -28.19 7.39 -13.57
C GLU A 27 -27.43 7.07 -14.87
N GLN A 28 -26.72 8.05 -15.43
CA GLN A 28 -25.89 7.84 -16.61
C GLN A 28 -24.80 6.77 -16.39
N ILE A 29 -24.18 6.75 -15.22
CA ILE A 29 -23.18 5.74 -14.89
C ILE A 29 -23.87 4.40 -14.64
N PHE A 30 -24.97 4.39 -13.89
CA PHE A 30 -25.72 3.17 -13.58
C PHE A 30 -26.16 2.44 -14.87
N ASN A 31 -26.63 3.16 -15.87
CA ASN A 31 -27.06 2.61 -17.17
C ASN A 31 -25.91 2.02 -18.01
N GLN A 32 -24.64 2.25 -17.61
CA GLN A 32 -23.47 1.65 -18.26
C GLN A 32 -22.92 0.43 -17.50
N LEU A 33 -23.47 0.15 -16.31
CA LEU A 33 -23.04 -1.01 -15.55
C LEU A 33 -23.71 -2.28 -16.07
N PRO A 34 -23.01 -3.41 -16.03
CA PRO A 34 -23.65 -4.70 -16.35
C PRO A 34 -24.73 -5.03 -15.33
N GLU A 35 -25.77 -5.71 -15.75
CA GLU A 35 -26.79 -6.27 -14.86
C GLU A 35 -26.12 -7.22 -13.86
N TRP A 36 -26.67 -7.29 -12.63
CA TRP A 36 -26.17 -8.17 -11.57
C TRP A 36 -24.69 -7.98 -11.22
N ASN A 37 -24.18 -6.76 -11.35
CA ASN A 37 -22.76 -6.42 -11.12
C ASN A 37 -22.31 -6.57 -9.66
N ILE A 38 -23.23 -6.74 -8.72
CA ILE A 38 -22.96 -6.95 -7.29
C ILE A 38 -23.59 -8.28 -6.87
N SER A 39 -22.79 -9.16 -6.25
CA SER A 39 -23.30 -10.39 -5.68
C SER A 39 -24.01 -10.12 -4.35
N ILE A 40 -24.98 -10.97 -4.00
CA ILE A 40 -25.67 -10.87 -2.72
C ILE A 40 -24.72 -10.98 -1.52
N ILE A 41 -23.62 -11.71 -1.66
CA ILE A 41 -22.58 -11.83 -0.64
C ILE A 41 -21.84 -10.49 -0.50
N ALA A 42 -21.54 -9.83 -1.62
CA ALA A 42 -20.88 -8.52 -1.60
C ALA A 42 -21.78 -7.45 -0.97
N GLU A 43 -23.07 -7.46 -1.28
CA GLU A 43 -24.04 -6.55 -0.69
C GLU A 43 -24.14 -6.74 0.82
N ALA A 44 -24.35 -7.97 1.29
CA ALA A 44 -24.44 -8.28 2.72
C ALA A 44 -23.15 -7.90 3.47
N ALA A 45 -21.98 -8.21 2.91
CA ALA A 45 -20.68 -7.83 3.50
C ALA A 45 -20.50 -6.32 3.52
N GLY A 46 -20.94 -5.62 2.49
CA GLY A 46 -20.86 -4.16 2.42
C GLY A 46 -21.73 -3.47 3.47
N LEU A 47 -22.98 -3.91 3.62
CA LEU A 47 -23.89 -3.38 4.63
C LEU A 47 -23.33 -3.59 6.04
N ALA A 48 -22.88 -4.80 6.37
CA ALA A 48 -22.26 -5.09 7.65
C ALA A 48 -21.01 -4.22 7.90
N ALA A 49 -20.16 -4.04 6.88
CA ALA A 49 -18.95 -3.24 6.99
C ALA A 49 -19.23 -1.75 7.26
N LEU A 50 -20.34 -1.20 6.77
CA LEU A 50 -20.69 0.20 6.98
C LEU A 50 -21.03 0.52 8.45
N ASP A 51 -21.45 -0.46 9.21
CA ASP A 51 -21.76 -0.30 10.66
C ASP A 51 -20.49 -0.35 11.53
N GLU A 52 -19.36 -0.79 10.98
CA GLU A 52 -18.09 -0.99 11.69
C GLU A 52 -17.27 0.31 11.86
N THR A 53 -17.89 1.34 12.42
CA THR A 53 -17.25 2.67 12.61
C THR A 53 -16.03 2.60 13.55
N GLU A 54 -16.11 1.81 14.61
CA GLU A 54 -15.01 1.67 15.58
C GLU A 54 -13.81 1.00 14.92
N TYR A 55 -14.03 -0.06 14.13
CA TYR A 55 -12.98 -0.71 13.35
C TYR A 55 -12.30 0.27 12.39
N CYS A 56 -13.09 1.07 11.66
CA CYS A 56 -12.55 2.07 10.74
C CYS A 56 -11.64 3.07 11.45
N ASN A 57 -12.09 3.64 12.58
CA ASN A 57 -11.32 4.61 13.34
C ASN A 57 -10.03 4.02 13.91
N LYS A 58 -10.08 2.80 14.44
CA LYS A 58 -8.89 2.06 14.91
C LYS A 58 -7.91 1.82 13.76
N THR A 59 -8.41 1.37 12.61
CA THR A 59 -7.58 1.11 11.42
C THR A 59 -6.89 2.38 10.93
N ILE A 60 -7.62 3.49 10.79
CA ILE A 60 -7.06 4.77 10.34
C ILE A 60 -5.96 5.24 11.30
N SER A 61 -6.23 5.19 12.61
CA SER A 61 -5.26 5.58 13.63
C SER A 61 -4.00 4.70 13.60
N TYR A 62 -4.19 3.38 13.50
CA TYR A 62 -3.10 2.41 13.45
C TYR A 62 -2.22 2.62 12.22
N ILE A 63 -2.82 2.68 11.02
CA ILE A 63 -2.09 2.90 9.77
C ILE A 63 -1.36 4.25 9.79
N GLY A 64 -1.93 5.29 10.37
CA GLY A 64 -1.27 6.58 10.53
C GLY A 64 0.02 6.50 11.36
N LYS A 65 -0.03 5.78 12.49
CA LYS A 65 1.14 5.55 13.37
C LYS A 65 2.22 4.71 12.67
N GLU A 66 1.83 3.60 12.08
CA GLU A 66 2.76 2.71 11.39
C GLU A 66 3.39 3.35 10.15
N ARG A 67 2.64 4.15 9.42
CA ARG A 67 3.15 4.94 8.30
C ARG A 67 4.21 5.95 8.75
N ALA A 68 3.97 6.64 9.86
CA ALA A 68 4.93 7.58 10.42
C ALA A 68 6.21 6.86 10.89
N TYR A 69 6.07 5.71 11.54
CA TYR A 69 7.18 4.86 11.95
C TYR A 69 8.03 4.42 10.75
N LEU A 70 7.40 3.80 9.74
CA LEU A 70 8.10 3.35 8.54
C LEU A 70 8.80 4.51 7.83
N LYS A 71 8.13 5.66 7.69
CA LYS A 71 8.74 6.84 7.07
C LYS A 71 10.02 7.24 7.81
N ALA A 72 9.97 7.36 9.13
CA ALA A 72 11.10 7.78 9.94
C ALA A 72 12.29 6.78 9.82
N GLU A 73 12.02 5.47 9.88
CA GLU A 73 13.07 4.46 9.76
C GLU A 73 13.69 4.42 8.35
N LEU A 74 12.88 4.57 7.30
CA LEU A 74 13.36 4.61 5.92
C LEU A 74 14.21 5.84 5.63
N GLU A 75 13.83 7.00 6.16
CA GLU A 75 14.60 8.25 6.01
C GLU A 75 15.96 8.16 6.73
N LYS A 76 16.05 7.48 7.89
CA LYS A 76 17.33 7.17 8.55
C LYS A 76 18.27 6.33 7.68
N LEU A 77 17.71 5.48 6.80
CA LEU A 77 18.46 4.68 5.84
C LEU A 77 18.82 5.45 4.55
N GLY A 78 18.53 6.75 4.48
CA GLY A 78 18.77 7.56 3.28
C GLY A 78 17.81 7.29 2.13
N ILE A 79 16.70 6.57 2.38
CA ILE A 79 15.67 6.30 1.38
C ILE A 79 14.71 7.48 1.35
N LYS A 80 14.52 8.06 0.18
CA LYS A 80 13.53 9.13 0.00
C LYS A 80 12.11 8.56 0.06
N VAL A 81 11.29 9.08 0.97
CA VAL A 81 9.87 8.73 1.11
C VAL A 81 9.01 9.88 0.61
N TYR A 82 8.07 9.59 -0.27
CA TYR A 82 7.12 10.59 -0.76
C TYR A 82 5.92 10.73 0.19
N PRO A 83 5.39 11.94 0.37
CA PRO A 83 4.19 12.17 1.17
C PRO A 83 3.01 11.36 0.64
N GLY A 84 2.18 10.84 1.53
CA GLY A 84 0.98 10.10 1.17
C GLY A 84 0.12 9.80 2.40
N GLU A 85 -1.18 9.61 2.18
CA GLU A 85 -2.18 9.32 3.20
C GLU A 85 -2.72 7.88 3.13
N ALA A 86 -2.28 7.10 2.15
CA ALA A 86 -2.73 5.73 1.93
C ALA A 86 -2.06 4.73 2.89
N ASP A 87 -2.49 3.49 2.79
CA ASP A 87 -1.92 2.32 3.47
C ASP A 87 -0.64 1.79 2.80
N PHE A 88 0.04 2.65 2.06
CA PHE A 88 1.32 2.36 1.42
C PHE A 88 2.20 3.61 1.34
N LEU A 89 3.50 3.40 1.15
CA LEU A 89 4.48 4.45 0.91
C LEU A 89 5.14 4.27 -0.46
N LEU A 90 5.35 5.37 -1.17
CA LEU A 90 6.18 5.43 -2.38
C LEU A 90 7.59 5.84 -1.97
N LEU A 91 8.58 5.06 -2.40
CA LEU A 91 9.99 5.20 -2.07
C LEU A 91 10.81 5.51 -3.31
N LYS A 92 11.91 6.21 -3.13
CA LYS A 92 12.96 6.35 -4.15
C LYS A 92 14.33 6.09 -3.53
N THR A 93 15.07 5.19 -4.15
CA THR A 93 16.47 4.88 -3.81
C THR A 93 17.21 4.39 -5.05
N GLU A 94 18.54 4.45 -5.03
CA GLU A 94 19.37 3.86 -6.08
C GLU A 94 19.75 2.40 -5.79
N HIS A 95 19.39 1.89 -4.61
CA HIS A 95 19.61 0.50 -4.26
C HIS A 95 18.58 -0.40 -4.95
N PRO A 96 19.00 -1.54 -5.56
CA PRO A 96 18.10 -2.49 -6.19
C PRO A 96 17.39 -3.34 -5.13
N LEU A 97 16.35 -2.77 -4.51
CA LEU A 97 15.67 -3.38 -3.36
C LEU A 97 14.83 -4.60 -3.74
N TYR A 98 14.17 -4.59 -4.90
CA TYR A 98 13.18 -5.60 -5.26
C TYR A 98 13.75 -7.02 -5.22
N GLU A 99 14.83 -7.26 -5.95
CA GLU A 99 15.41 -8.61 -6.07
C GLU A 99 16.06 -9.09 -4.77
N LYS A 100 16.67 -8.16 -4.03
CA LYS A 100 17.30 -8.49 -2.75
C LYS A 100 16.27 -8.88 -1.69
N LEU A 101 15.21 -8.09 -1.53
CA LEU A 101 14.13 -8.39 -0.60
C LEU A 101 13.33 -9.63 -1.01
N LEU A 102 13.18 -9.88 -2.32
CA LEU A 102 12.51 -11.09 -2.81
C LEU A 102 13.24 -12.37 -2.38
N LYS A 103 14.57 -12.36 -2.37
CA LYS A 103 15.38 -13.50 -1.85
C LYS A 103 15.07 -13.78 -0.38
N GLU A 104 14.81 -12.74 0.40
CA GLU A 104 14.40 -12.81 1.80
C GLU A 104 12.88 -13.03 1.98
N LYS A 105 12.17 -13.41 0.91
CA LYS A 105 10.72 -13.64 0.89
C LYS A 105 9.88 -12.42 1.25
N ILE A 106 10.43 -11.23 1.07
CA ILE A 106 9.72 -9.95 1.22
C ILE A 106 9.42 -9.38 -0.15
N LEU A 107 8.13 -9.35 -0.49
CA LEU A 107 7.66 -8.82 -1.76
C LEU A 107 7.29 -7.33 -1.61
N ILE A 108 7.99 -6.48 -2.34
CA ILE A 108 7.64 -5.08 -2.52
C ILE A 108 7.20 -4.83 -3.97
N ARG A 109 6.56 -3.71 -4.26
CA ARG A 109 6.19 -3.36 -5.63
C ARG A 109 7.28 -2.53 -6.30
N ASP A 110 7.87 -3.05 -7.37
CA ASP A 110 8.65 -2.25 -8.32
C ASP A 110 7.69 -1.39 -9.15
N CYS A 111 7.93 -0.08 -9.14
CA CYS A 111 7.13 0.92 -9.82
C CYS A 111 7.79 1.44 -11.10
N SER A 112 8.84 0.82 -11.60
CA SER A 112 9.57 1.22 -12.81
C SER A 112 8.70 1.25 -14.07
N ASN A 113 7.64 0.43 -14.10
CA ASN A 113 6.68 0.34 -15.19
C ASN A 113 5.51 1.34 -15.08
N TYR A 114 5.50 2.23 -14.09
CA TYR A 114 4.47 3.26 -13.98
C TYR A 114 4.83 4.47 -14.85
N ARG A 115 3.83 5.03 -15.52
CA ARG A 115 4.02 6.25 -16.31
C ARG A 115 4.55 7.39 -15.42
N GLY A 116 5.70 7.96 -15.80
CA GLY A 116 6.36 9.02 -15.06
C GLY A 116 7.29 8.55 -13.94
N LEU A 117 7.37 7.24 -13.67
CA LEU A 117 8.35 6.64 -12.78
C LEU A 117 9.39 5.85 -13.58
N ARG A 118 10.49 5.48 -12.93
CA ARG A 118 11.60 4.72 -13.51
C ARG A 118 12.21 3.78 -12.46
N THR A 119 13.26 3.07 -12.81
CA THR A 119 14.02 2.23 -11.87
C THR A 119 14.40 3.02 -10.62
N GLY A 120 14.34 2.35 -9.48
CA GLY A 120 14.59 2.95 -8.17
C GLY A 120 13.34 3.49 -7.45
N TYR A 121 12.17 3.40 -8.07
CA TYR A 121 10.91 3.69 -7.42
C TYR A 121 10.24 2.41 -6.98
N TYR A 122 9.91 2.34 -5.69
CA TYR A 122 9.28 1.18 -5.07
C TYR A 122 8.07 1.61 -4.25
N ARG A 123 7.12 0.69 -4.07
CA ARG A 123 5.98 0.89 -3.18
C ARG A 123 5.93 -0.24 -2.17
N ILE A 124 5.84 0.11 -0.91
CA ILE A 124 5.65 -0.82 0.21
C ILE A 124 4.30 -0.61 0.86
N ALA A 125 3.69 -1.67 1.37
CA ALA A 125 2.48 -1.59 2.18
C ALA A 125 2.83 -1.20 3.61
N VAL A 126 1.95 -0.46 4.26
CA VAL A 126 1.95 -0.28 5.71
C VAL A 126 1.22 -1.49 6.31
N LYS A 127 1.90 -2.26 7.14
CA LYS A 127 1.39 -3.52 7.70
C LYS A 127 1.36 -3.49 9.23
N THR A 128 1.37 -4.66 9.86
CA THR A 128 1.51 -4.75 11.31
C THR A 128 2.90 -4.26 11.75
N HIS A 129 3.01 -3.83 13.00
CA HIS A 129 4.30 -3.33 13.52
C HIS A 129 5.41 -4.36 13.36
N GLU A 130 5.14 -5.60 13.72
CA GLU A 130 6.08 -6.72 13.59
C GLU A 130 6.56 -6.93 12.15
N GLU A 131 5.63 -6.88 11.17
CA GLU A 131 5.99 -7.01 9.76
C GLU A 131 6.78 -5.79 9.24
N ASN A 132 6.46 -4.60 9.73
CA ASN A 132 7.17 -3.38 9.41
C ASN A 132 8.60 -3.38 9.98
N GLU A 133 8.79 -3.86 11.23
CA GLU A 133 10.11 -4.06 11.83
C GLU A 133 10.96 -5.06 11.04
N LYS A 134 10.37 -6.18 10.63
CA LYS A 134 11.05 -7.17 9.77
C LYS A 134 11.51 -6.55 8.46
N LEU A 135 10.65 -5.76 7.81
CA LEU A 135 11.03 -5.05 6.58
C LEU A 135 12.21 -4.11 6.83
N ILE A 136 12.17 -3.31 7.89
CA ILE A 136 13.25 -2.36 8.22
C ILE A 136 14.55 -3.09 8.53
N ALA A 137 14.51 -4.19 9.29
CA ALA A 137 15.69 -5.01 9.57
C ALA A 137 16.34 -5.52 8.27
N GLN A 138 15.55 -6.11 7.38
CA GLN A 138 16.06 -6.62 6.10
C GLN A 138 16.57 -5.51 5.16
N LEU A 139 15.99 -4.32 5.22
CA LEU A 139 16.50 -3.18 4.47
C LEU A 139 17.87 -2.73 5.01
N LYS A 140 18.06 -2.71 6.33
CA LYS A 140 19.36 -2.39 6.97
C LYS A 140 20.42 -3.37 6.49
N ASP A 141 20.18 -4.67 6.57
CA ASP A 141 21.13 -5.70 6.15
C ASP A 141 21.43 -5.59 4.64
N THR A 142 20.39 -5.44 3.82
CA THR A 142 20.49 -5.29 2.36
C THR A 142 21.36 -4.08 1.94
N MET A 143 21.36 -3.01 2.73
CA MET A 143 22.09 -1.78 2.43
C MET A 143 23.51 -1.79 2.99
N MET A 144 23.77 -2.56 4.07
CA MET A 144 25.11 -2.71 4.66
C MET A 144 26.03 -3.59 3.81
N ASP A 145 25.52 -4.61 3.13
CA ASP A 145 26.28 -5.54 2.27
C ASP A 145 27.15 -4.85 1.20
N LYS A 146 26.91 -3.59 0.88
CA LYS A 146 27.76 -2.82 -0.07
C LYS A 146 29.01 -2.22 0.55
N CYS A 147 29.11 -2.13 1.88
CA CYS A 147 30.27 -1.51 2.50
C CYS A 147 31.50 -2.45 2.49
N GLU A 148 31.29 -3.76 2.51
CA GLU A 148 32.36 -4.75 2.52
C GLU A 148 32.95 -5.02 1.12
N THR A 149 32.13 -4.92 0.06
CA THR A 149 32.60 -5.19 -1.31
C THR A 149 33.47 -4.08 -1.91
N LEU A 150 33.46 -2.87 -1.34
CA LEU A 150 34.32 -1.76 -1.77
C LEU A 150 35.64 -1.68 -1.02
N GLN A 151 35.79 -2.41 0.10
CA GLN A 151 37.05 -2.48 0.85
C GLN A 151 37.97 -3.62 0.42
N SER A 152 37.50 -4.56 -0.40
CA SER A 152 38.29 -5.70 -0.89
C SER A 152 38.92 -5.50 -2.28
N VAL A 153 38.92 -4.29 -2.83
CA VAL A 153 39.47 -3.92 -4.14
C VAL A 153 40.48 -2.77 -4.01
N ASN A 154 41.25 -2.74 -2.94
CA ASN A 154 42.45 -1.89 -2.83
C ASN A 154 43.64 -2.71 -2.37
#